data_d1f6b9ee6de63a7a7c0dd71b515399b0
#
_entry.id   d1f6b9ee6de63a7a7c0dd71b515399b0
#
_cell.length_a   1.000
_cell.length_b   1.000
_cell.length_c   1.000
_cell.angle_alpha   90.00
_cell.angle_beta   90.00
_cell.angle_gamma   90.00
#
_symmetry.space_group_name_H-M   'P 1'
#
loop_
_entity.id
_entity.type
_entity.pdbx_description
1 polymer ?
#
loop_
_entity_poly.entity_id
_entity_poly.type
_entity_poly.pdbx_seq_one_letter_code
_entity_poly.pdbx_strand_id
1 'polypeptide(L)'
;MKKSNFSSIESIIKTVKKNGMFILVDDESKHEEMENEGDLVISTSAVNPNHINFMAKHARGLICLAMDNTQSKKIGLTLASPINQSRSKTAFTYSIEAKKGVTTGISAYDRARTIKVASNKNA
;
A
#
# COMPACT_ATOMS: atom_id res chain seq x y z
N MET A 1 -12.25 -30.11 12.91
CA MET A 1 -11.82 -28.69 12.83
C MET A 1 -11.71 -28.31 11.34
N LYS A 2 -12.52 -27.37 10.85
CA LYS A 2 -12.31 -26.82 9.51
C LYS A 2 -10.95 -26.11 9.48
N LYS A 3 -10.04 -26.53 8.61
CA LYS A 3 -8.78 -25.80 8.38
C LYS A 3 -9.15 -24.39 7.92
N SER A 4 -8.67 -23.38 8.64
CA SER A 4 -8.77 -22.00 8.18
C SER A 4 -8.08 -21.89 6.82
N ASN A 5 -8.74 -21.27 5.85
CA ASN A 5 -8.14 -20.97 4.53
C ASN A 5 -7.10 -19.84 4.61
N PHE A 6 -6.94 -19.22 5.79
CA PHE A 6 -6.03 -18.11 6.02
C PHE A 6 -4.71 -18.58 6.64
N SER A 7 -3.63 -17.90 6.26
CA SER A 7 -2.31 -18.09 6.86
C SER A 7 -2.27 -17.54 8.28
N SER A 8 -1.46 -18.14 9.16
CA SER A 8 -1.24 -17.58 10.49
C SER A 8 -0.44 -16.28 10.42
N ILE A 9 -0.61 -15.41 11.41
CA ILE A 9 0.14 -14.14 11.53
C ILE A 9 1.64 -14.39 11.56
N GLU A 10 2.11 -15.43 12.24
CA GLU A 10 3.53 -15.81 12.30
C GLU A 10 4.08 -16.16 10.90
N SER A 11 3.27 -16.84 10.08
CA SER A 11 3.63 -17.15 8.69
C SER A 11 3.76 -15.89 7.85
N ILE A 12 2.81 -14.94 7.99
CA ILE A 12 2.87 -13.65 7.30
C ILE A 12 4.11 -12.86 7.73
N ILE A 13 4.39 -12.77 9.04
CA ILE A 13 5.60 -12.11 9.54
C ILE A 13 6.88 -12.72 8.95
N LYS A 14 6.96 -14.06 8.84
CA LYS A 14 8.09 -14.73 8.19
C LYS A 14 8.22 -14.36 6.71
N THR A 15 7.08 -14.25 6.00
CA THR A 15 7.03 -13.84 4.60
C THR A 15 7.55 -12.41 4.43
N VAL A 16 7.08 -11.46 5.25
CA VAL A 16 7.52 -10.06 5.23
C VAL A 16 9.01 -9.92 5.54
N LYS A 17 9.52 -10.66 6.53
CA LYS A 17 10.96 -10.69 6.86
C LYS A 17 11.84 -11.20 5.72
N LYS A 18 11.27 -11.98 4.80
CA LYS A 18 11.94 -12.45 3.58
C LYS A 18 11.68 -11.57 2.35
N ASN A 19 11.16 -10.36 2.56
CA ASN A 19 10.78 -9.40 1.51
C ASN A 19 9.66 -9.94 0.58
N GLY A 20 8.84 -10.88 1.07
CA GLY A 20 7.73 -11.43 0.32
C GLY A 20 6.47 -10.56 0.39
N MET A 21 5.59 -10.74 -0.60
CA MET A 21 4.23 -10.18 -0.61
C MET A 21 3.26 -11.09 0.11
N PHE A 22 2.17 -10.54 0.57
CA PHE A 22 1.01 -11.28 1.09
C PHE A 22 -0.29 -10.61 0.66
N ILE A 23 -1.41 -11.31 0.80
CA ILE A 23 -2.73 -10.76 0.54
C ILE A 23 -3.40 -10.52 1.89
N LEU A 24 -3.89 -9.30 2.07
CA LEU A 24 -4.76 -8.92 3.18
C LEU A 24 -6.19 -8.92 2.66
N VAL A 25 -7.10 -9.55 3.37
CA VAL A 25 -8.53 -9.60 3.01
C VAL A 25 -9.37 -9.12 4.18
N ASP A 26 -10.49 -8.50 3.87
CA ASP A 26 -11.46 -8.09 4.87
C ASP A 26 -12.18 -9.31 5.48
N ASP A 27 -12.56 -9.20 6.74
CA ASP A 27 -13.34 -10.25 7.42
C ASP A 27 -14.83 -10.09 7.09
N GLU A 28 -15.30 -10.89 6.14
CA GLU A 28 -16.70 -10.92 5.67
C GLU A 28 -17.73 -11.16 6.81
N SER A 29 -17.29 -11.70 7.96
CA SER A 29 -18.20 -12.09 9.05
C SER A 29 -18.73 -10.91 9.87
N LYS A 30 -18.20 -9.70 9.71
CA LYS A 30 -18.47 -8.57 10.59
C LYS A 30 -19.36 -7.48 9.98
N HIS A 31 -19.48 -7.39 8.66
CA HIS A 31 -20.30 -6.36 8.03
C HIS A 31 -20.88 -6.87 6.70
N GLU A 32 -22.19 -6.96 6.60
CA GLU A 32 -22.95 -7.34 5.37
C GLU A 32 -22.71 -6.40 4.17
N GLU A 33 -22.07 -5.26 4.39
CA GLU A 33 -21.84 -4.21 3.39
C GLU A 33 -20.37 -4.08 2.94
N MET A 34 -19.44 -4.94 3.41
CA MET A 34 -18.04 -4.86 2.99
C MET A 34 -17.85 -5.51 1.62
N GLU A 35 -17.09 -4.84 0.77
CA GLU A 35 -16.63 -5.40 -0.48
C GLU A 35 -15.67 -6.55 -0.18
N ASN A 36 -15.81 -7.70 -0.88
CA ASN A 36 -14.85 -8.80 -0.85
C ASN A 36 -13.54 -8.36 -1.53
N GLU A 37 -12.84 -7.42 -0.92
CA GLU A 37 -11.61 -6.84 -1.44
C GLU A 37 -10.40 -7.53 -0.82
N GLY A 38 -9.40 -7.79 -1.65
CA GLY A 38 -8.10 -8.31 -1.21
C GLY A 38 -7.00 -7.39 -1.68
N ASP A 39 -6.19 -6.90 -0.74
CA ASP A 39 -5.03 -6.07 -1.01
C ASP A 39 -3.76 -6.89 -1.14
N LEU A 40 -3.02 -6.68 -2.22
CA LEU A 40 -1.67 -7.22 -2.36
C LEU A 40 -0.67 -6.27 -1.68
N VAL A 41 -0.03 -6.75 -0.64
CA VAL A 41 0.78 -5.93 0.28
C VAL A 41 2.25 -6.34 0.24
N ILE A 42 3.14 -5.34 0.27
CA ILE A 42 4.59 -5.51 0.44
C ILE A 42 5.16 -4.44 1.36
N SER A 43 6.21 -4.78 2.12
CA SER A 43 6.95 -3.78 2.89
C SER A 43 7.64 -2.76 1.98
N THR A 44 7.58 -1.47 2.33
CA THR A 44 8.25 -0.40 1.57
C THR A 44 9.76 -0.57 1.49
N SER A 45 10.37 -1.23 2.48
CA SER A 45 11.81 -1.56 2.47
C SER A 45 12.18 -2.56 1.38
N ALA A 46 11.25 -3.44 1.00
CA ALA A 46 11.46 -4.49 0.00
C ALA A 46 11.05 -4.07 -1.43
N VAL A 47 10.28 -2.98 -1.57
CA VAL A 47 9.69 -2.59 -2.85
C VAL A 47 10.76 -2.32 -3.92
N ASN A 48 10.50 -2.79 -5.14
CA ASN A 48 11.31 -2.53 -6.32
C ASN A 48 10.40 -2.44 -7.57
N PRO A 49 10.93 -2.06 -8.75
CA PRO A 49 10.12 -1.94 -9.96
C PRO A 49 9.37 -3.22 -10.37
N ASN A 50 9.96 -4.40 -10.15
CA ASN A 50 9.30 -5.67 -10.47
C ASN A 50 8.08 -5.91 -9.59
N HIS A 51 8.14 -5.55 -8.30
CA HIS A 51 6.99 -5.62 -7.40
C HIS A 51 5.87 -4.69 -7.84
N ILE A 52 6.18 -3.45 -8.20
CA ILE A 52 5.18 -2.49 -8.72
C ILE A 52 4.54 -2.99 -10.02
N ASN A 53 5.35 -3.50 -10.94
CA ASN A 53 4.84 -4.09 -12.17
C ASN A 53 3.94 -5.31 -11.91
N PHE A 54 4.33 -6.18 -10.97
CA PHE A 54 3.54 -7.32 -10.56
C PHE A 54 2.19 -6.89 -9.98
N MET A 55 2.16 -5.92 -9.07
CA MET A 55 0.94 -5.35 -8.49
C MET A 55 0.02 -4.79 -9.59
N ALA A 56 0.55 -3.97 -10.48
CA ALA A 56 -0.22 -3.36 -11.56
C ALA A 56 -0.81 -4.41 -12.52
N LYS A 57 -0.04 -5.45 -12.85
CA LYS A 57 -0.44 -6.49 -13.79
C LYS A 57 -1.47 -7.47 -13.20
N HIS A 58 -1.26 -7.91 -11.96
CA HIS A 58 -2.00 -9.03 -11.37
C HIS A 58 -3.06 -8.59 -10.36
N ALA A 59 -2.76 -7.63 -9.50
CA ALA A 59 -3.73 -7.09 -8.55
C ALA A 59 -4.59 -5.97 -9.16
N ARG A 60 -4.10 -5.28 -10.20
CA ARG A 60 -4.78 -4.12 -10.82
C ARG A 60 -5.02 -3.01 -9.79
N GLY A 61 -6.18 -2.36 -9.81
CA GLY A 61 -6.54 -1.36 -8.81
C GLY A 61 -5.55 -0.20 -8.66
N LEU A 62 -5.56 0.44 -7.52
CA LEU A 62 -4.72 1.59 -7.19
C LEU A 62 -3.56 1.15 -6.28
N ILE A 63 -2.32 1.44 -6.68
CA ILE A 63 -1.15 1.20 -5.84
C ILE A 63 -1.02 2.36 -4.85
N CYS A 64 -1.25 2.07 -3.57
CA CYS A 64 -1.22 3.04 -2.48
C CYS A 64 0.00 2.82 -1.59
N LEU A 65 0.55 3.91 -1.06
CA LEU A 65 1.54 3.89 0.02
C LEU A 65 0.83 4.21 1.33
N ALA A 66 0.66 3.20 2.18
CA ALA A 66 0.16 3.42 3.53
C ALA A 66 1.27 3.97 4.43
N MET A 67 0.99 5.05 5.15
CA MET A 67 1.93 5.66 6.10
C MET A 67 1.20 6.23 7.31
N ASP A 68 1.92 6.41 8.40
CA ASP A 68 1.37 7.02 9.59
C ASP A 68 1.28 8.57 9.47
N ASN A 69 0.53 9.17 10.40
CA ASN A 69 0.33 10.62 10.44
C ASN A 69 1.65 11.40 10.63
N THR A 70 2.62 10.83 11.32
CA THR A 70 3.90 11.49 11.58
C THR A 70 4.68 11.65 10.28
N GLN A 71 4.78 10.55 9.50
CA GLN A 71 5.46 10.57 8.22
C GLN A 71 4.73 11.43 7.19
N SER A 72 3.38 11.35 7.11
CA SER A 72 2.61 12.17 6.17
C SER A 72 2.77 13.66 6.44
N LYS A 73 2.70 14.09 7.69
CA LYS A 73 2.92 15.49 8.10
C LYS A 73 4.34 15.95 7.80
N LYS A 74 5.34 15.10 8.05
CA LYS A 74 6.75 15.42 7.82
C LYS A 74 7.04 15.73 6.35
N ILE A 75 6.45 14.99 5.42
CA ILE A 75 6.59 15.24 3.98
C ILE A 75 5.52 16.21 3.42
N GLY A 76 4.76 16.87 4.29
CA GLY A 76 3.82 17.93 3.92
C GLY A 76 2.53 17.45 3.26
N LEU A 77 2.11 16.19 3.46
CA LEU A 77 0.88 15.67 2.87
C LEU A 77 -0.35 16.12 3.67
N THR A 78 -1.37 16.53 2.93
CA THR A 78 -2.70 16.84 3.44
C THR A 78 -3.74 15.95 2.77
N LEU A 79 -4.91 15.82 3.37
CA LEU A 79 -6.03 15.10 2.77
C LEU A 79 -6.40 15.68 1.41
N ALA A 80 -6.72 14.83 0.46
CA ALA A 80 -7.16 15.20 -0.89
C ALA A 80 -8.49 15.98 -0.87
N SER A 81 -9.33 15.72 0.13
CA SER A 81 -10.57 16.46 0.37
C SER A 81 -10.70 16.80 1.86
N PRO A 82 -11.05 18.04 2.21
CA PRO A 82 -11.34 18.42 3.59
C PRO A 82 -12.61 17.74 4.13
N ILE A 83 -13.54 17.38 3.22
CA ILE A 83 -14.78 16.66 3.54
C ILE A 83 -14.73 15.33 2.79
N ASN A 84 -14.44 14.27 3.52
CA ASN A 84 -14.38 12.92 2.94
C ASN A 84 -15.79 12.32 2.88
N GLN A 85 -16.35 12.26 1.66
CA GLN A 85 -17.67 11.70 1.37
C GLN A 85 -17.58 10.25 0.83
N SER A 86 -16.38 9.65 0.76
CA SER A 86 -16.24 8.27 0.31
C SER A 86 -16.92 7.32 1.30
N ARG A 87 -17.45 6.20 0.80
CA ARG A 87 -18.16 5.19 1.60
C ARG A 87 -17.30 4.71 2.79
N SER A 88 -16.07 4.34 2.54
CA SER A 88 -15.13 3.81 3.55
C SER A 88 -14.39 4.90 4.31
N LYS A 89 -14.58 6.18 3.96
CA LYS A 89 -13.89 7.35 4.55
C LYS A 89 -12.35 7.20 4.58
N THR A 90 -11.79 6.47 3.61
CA THR A 90 -10.35 6.26 3.48
C THR A 90 -9.62 7.60 3.39
N ALA A 91 -8.61 7.78 4.21
CA ALA A 91 -7.87 9.04 4.34
C ALA A 91 -6.86 9.22 3.19
N PHE A 92 -7.34 9.34 1.95
CA PHE A 92 -6.48 9.63 0.80
C PHE A 92 -5.88 11.04 0.89
N THR A 93 -4.59 11.12 0.56
CA THR A 93 -3.89 12.39 0.35
C THR A 93 -3.82 12.71 -1.14
N TYR A 94 -3.26 13.86 -1.50
CA TYR A 94 -2.86 14.10 -2.88
C TYR A 94 -1.83 13.06 -3.33
N SER A 95 -1.86 12.74 -4.63
CA SER A 95 -0.82 11.90 -5.25
C SER A 95 0.52 12.62 -5.21
N ILE A 96 1.59 11.85 -5.05
CA ILE A 96 2.95 12.36 -4.97
C ILE A 96 3.88 11.64 -5.92
N GLU A 97 4.98 12.30 -6.25
CA GLU A 97 6.14 11.71 -6.91
C GLU A 97 7.44 12.17 -6.24
N ALA A 98 8.51 11.39 -6.40
CA ALA A 98 9.82 11.80 -5.90
C ALA A 98 10.32 13.04 -6.68
N LYS A 99 10.85 14.04 -5.96
CA LYS A 99 11.37 15.28 -6.56
C LYS A 99 12.55 15.06 -7.53
N LYS A 100 13.30 13.96 -7.35
CA LYS A 100 14.49 13.65 -8.14
C LYS A 100 14.57 12.16 -8.46
N GLY A 101 15.14 11.83 -9.63
CA GLY A 101 15.38 10.45 -10.06
C GLY A 101 14.13 9.75 -10.56
N VAL A 102 13.19 10.51 -11.11
CA VAL A 102 11.99 10.04 -11.82
C VAL A 102 11.87 10.75 -13.16
N THR A 103 11.09 10.19 -14.07
CA THR A 103 10.76 10.76 -15.38
C THR A 103 9.35 11.36 -15.36
N THR A 104 8.34 10.55 -15.68
CA THR A 104 6.93 10.97 -15.66
C THR A 104 6.20 10.68 -14.35
N GLY A 105 6.85 10.01 -13.40
CA GLY A 105 6.25 9.58 -12.14
C GLY A 105 5.40 8.29 -12.24
N ILE A 106 5.08 7.82 -13.45
CA ILE A 106 4.10 6.75 -13.71
C ILE A 106 4.73 5.37 -13.88
N SER A 107 5.97 5.28 -14.37
CA SER A 107 6.62 4.00 -14.60
C SER A 107 6.74 3.18 -13.31
N ALA A 108 6.85 1.85 -13.42
CA ALA A 108 7.10 1.01 -12.25
C ALA A 108 8.38 1.40 -11.50
N TYR A 109 9.39 1.87 -12.24
CA TYR A 109 10.63 2.40 -11.67
C TYR A 109 10.39 3.68 -10.87
N ASP A 110 9.70 4.65 -11.45
CA ASP A 110 9.42 5.94 -10.81
C ASP A 110 8.57 5.77 -9.55
N ARG A 111 7.52 4.92 -9.62
CA ARG A 111 6.67 4.62 -8.47
C ARG A 111 7.44 3.92 -7.35
N ALA A 112 8.27 2.93 -7.66
CA ALA A 112 9.15 2.29 -6.68
C ALA A 112 10.11 3.30 -6.04
N ARG A 113 10.66 4.22 -6.84
CA ARG A 113 11.51 5.33 -6.36
C ARG A 113 10.75 6.24 -5.41
N THR A 114 9.54 6.66 -5.80
CA THR A 114 8.68 7.52 -4.98
C THR A 114 8.36 6.88 -3.63
N ILE A 115 7.98 5.61 -3.61
CA ILE A 115 7.71 4.86 -2.37
C ILE A 115 8.93 4.86 -1.46
N LYS A 116 10.11 4.55 -1.99
CA LYS A 116 11.36 4.52 -1.21
C LYS A 116 11.71 5.87 -0.60
N VAL A 117 11.54 6.95 -1.36
CA VAL A 117 11.82 8.31 -0.88
C VAL A 117 10.79 8.71 0.18
N ALA A 118 9.51 8.55 -0.10
CA ALA A 118 8.44 8.98 0.81
C ALA A 118 8.39 8.17 2.12
N SER A 119 8.81 6.90 2.10
CA SER A 119 8.88 6.06 3.31
C SER A 119 10.17 6.24 4.13
N ASN A 120 11.12 7.02 3.64
CA ASN A 120 12.37 7.27 4.36
C ASN A 120 12.12 8.18 5.57
N LYS A 121 12.53 7.73 6.76
CA LYS A 121 12.42 8.52 8.00
C LYS A 121 13.21 9.84 7.98
N ASN A 122 14.14 9.98 7.03
CA ASN A 122 14.94 11.20 6.83
C ASN A 122 14.49 12.03 5.60
N ALA A 123 13.31 11.71 5.02
CA ALA A 123 12.76 12.46 3.91
C ALA A 123 12.34 13.87 4.34
#